data_afbc2d32c7861d407a5e9f5705fb2463
#
_entry.id   afbc2d32c7861d407a5e9f5705fb2463
#
_cell.length_a   1.000
_cell.length_b   1.000
_cell.length_c   1.000
_cell.angle_alpha   90.00
_cell.angle_beta   90.00
_cell.angle_gamma   90.00
#
_symmetry.space_group_name_H-M   'P 1'
#
loop_
_entity.id
_entity.type
_entity.pdbx_description
1 polymer ?
#
loop_
_entity_poly.entity_id
_entity_poly.type
_entity_poly.pdbx_seq_one_letter_code
_entity_poly.pdbx_strand_id
1 'polypeptide(L)'
;LKMYDADIQSMDAAAKGARSWMAPQVETGFFMTPYNTKMWKANEMEPGMGSYMLGVTQMIPNASKLNANENLMKAMSSVESENKNFTLNQLNALAKTYYYEWIIIKKKIKIAQDNLQLLEYMIKSMEIRYQYNMDKLPSYYKAKSQLATLQSMIVMLENDVSQRKYMLNTLMARN
;
A
#
# COMPACT_ATOMS: atom_id res chain seq x y z
N LEU A 1 -1.70 -6.22 0.79
CA LEU A 1 -2.71 -7.03 0.09
C LEU A 1 -3.90 -7.36 0.97
N LYS A 2 -3.72 -7.66 2.27
CA LYS A 2 -4.83 -7.94 3.21
C LYS A 2 -5.82 -6.77 3.33
N MET A 3 -5.38 -5.53 3.17
CA MET A 3 -6.25 -4.35 3.17
C MET A 3 -7.26 -4.44 2.03
N TYR A 4 -6.80 -4.72 0.80
CA TYR A 4 -7.70 -4.91 -0.34
C TYR A 4 -8.72 -6.04 -0.13
N ASP A 5 -8.32 -7.15 0.52
CA ASP A 5 -9.26 -8.23 0.84
C ASP A 5 -10.35 -7.79 1.80
N ALA A 6 -10.00 -6.96 2.79
CA ALA A 6 -10.96 -6.38 3.72
C ALA A 6 -11.90 -5.37 3.03
N ASP A 7 -11.36 -4.54 2.12
CA ASP A 7 -12.14 -3.57 1.36
C ASP A 7 -13.13 -4.27 0.41
N ILE A 8 -12.70 -5.32 -0.30
CA ILE A 8 -13.57 -6.16 -1.14
C ILE A 8 -14.69 -6.77 -0.31
N GLN A 9 -14.37 -7.39 0.85
CA GLN A 9 -15.37 -7.96 1.75
C GLN A 9 -16.36 -6.91 2.26
N SER A 10 -15.87 -5.71 2.58
CA SER A 10 -16.70 -4.59 3.01
C SER A 10 -17.68 -4.16 1.91
N MET A 11 -17.22 -4.03 0.66
CA MET A 11 -18.05 -3.66 -0.49
C MET A 11 -19.07 -4.76 -0.82
N ASP A 12 -18.69 -6.04 -0.72
CA ASP A 12 -19.61 -7.16 -0.91
C ASP A 12 -20.69 -7.22 0.19
N ALA A 13 -20.33 -6.90 1.44
CA ALA A 13 -21.29 -6.79 2.52
C ALA A 13 -22.23 -5.59 2.30
N ALA A 14 -21.70 -4.45 1.85
CA ALA A 14 -22.49 -3.28 1.49
C ALA A 14 -23.44 -3.55 0.32
N ALA A 15 -23.01 -4.34 -0.68
CA ALA A 15 -23.87 -4.77 -1.78
C ALA A 15 -25.07 -5.59 -1.29
N LYS A 16 -24.86 -6.51 -0.34
CA LYS A 16 -25.95 -7.28 0.28
C LYS A 16 -26.89 -6.36 1.07
N GLY A 17 -26.33 -5.40 1.82
CA GLY A 17 -27.09 -4.42 2.58
C GLY A 17 -27.83 -3.39 1.72
N ALA A 18 -27.38 -3.15 0.49
CA ALA A 18 -27.97 -2.14 -0.40
C ALA A 18 -29.46 -2.38 -0.77
N ARG A 19 -29.93 -3.62 -0.61
CA ARG A 19 -31.36 -4.00 -0.79
C ARG A 19 -32.18 -3.93 0.49
N SER A 20 -31.58 -3.64 1.62
CA SER A 20 -32.29 -3.56 2.90
C SER A 20 -33.22 -2.37 2.92
N TRP A 21 -34.42 -2.57 3.45
CA TRP A 21 -35.35 -1.51 3.69
C TRP A 21 -34.97 -0.76 4.98
N MET A 22 -35.27 0.52 5.02
CA MET A 22 -35.18 1.26 6.28
C MET A 22 -36.17 0.69 7.28
N ALA A 23 -35.76 0.63 8.55
CA ALA A 23 -36.66 0.18 9.61
C ALA A 23 -37.90 1.10 9.71
N PRO A 24 -39.08 0.54 10.04
CA PRO A 24 -40.25 1.34 10.33
C PRO A 24 -39.95 2.32 11.47
N GLN A 25 -40.32 3.56 11.28
CA GLN A 25 -40.25 4.58 12.33
C GLN A 25 -41.59 4.59 13.08
N VAL A 26 -41.51 4.40 14.38
CA VAL A 26 -42.70 4.45 15.27
C VAL A 26 -42.57 5.69 16.11
N GLU A 27 -43.55 6.58 15.94
CA GLU A 27 -43.65 7.81 16.70
C GLU A 27 -44.86 7.75 17.63
N THR A 28 -44.65 8.10 18.87
CA THR A 28 -45.71 8.19 19.87
C THR A 28 -45.65 9.55 20.52
N GLY A 29 -46.80 10.15 20.70
CA GLY A 29 -46.85 11.48 21.31
C GLY A 29 -48.26 11.90 21.70
N PHE A 30 -48.33 12.98 22.47
CA PHE A 30 -49.57 13.65 22.81
C PHE A 30 -49.72 14.88 21.88
N PHE A 31 -50.85 14.97 21.23
CA PHE A 31 -51.15 16.07 20.32
C PHE A 31 -52.20 17.01 20.96
N MET A 32 -51.94 18.31 20.93
CA MET A 32 -52.82 19.34 21.51
C MET A 32 -53.22 19.14 22.97
N THR A 33 -52.34 18.55 23.76
CA THR A 33 -52.59 18.36 25.19
C THR A 33 -52.24 19.64 25.96
N PRO A 34 -53.25 20.26 26.61
CA PRO A 34 -53.00 21.46 27.42
C PRO A 34 -52.18 21.12 28.65
N TYR A 35 -51.38 22.08 29.13
CA TYR A 35 -50.58 21.93 30.34
C TYR A 35 -51.45 21.70 31.60
N ASN A 36 -52.73 22.13 31.56
CA ASN A 36 -53.67 21.94 32.63
C ASN A 36 -54.41 20.61 32.44
N THR A 37 -54.13 19.65 33.35
CA THR A 37 -54.72 18.29 33.35
C THR A 37 -56.25 18.29 33.50
N LYS A 38 -56.86 19.36 34.03
CA LYS A 38 -58.31 19.48 34.16
C LYS A 38 -58.98 19.57 32.78
N MET A 39 -58.28 20.10 31.75
CA MET A 39 -58.80 20.25 30.40
C MET A 39 -58.72 18.91 29.59
N TRP A 40 -58.14 17.85 30.15
CA TRP A 40 -58.06 16.53 29.53
C TRP A 40 -59.41 15.77 29.62
N LYS A 41 -60.22 16.12 30.59
CA LYS A 41 -61.53 15.47 30.81
C LYS A 41 -62.60 16.23 30.02
N ALA A 42 -63.35 15.48 29.22
CA ALA A 42 -64.57 16.02 28.60
C ALA A 42 -65.64 16.24 29.67
N ASN A 43 -66.23 17.42 29.70
CA ASN A 43 -67.41 17.76 30.50
C ASN A 43 -68.64 17.79 29.53
N GLU A 44 -69.83 17.69 30.10
CA GLU A 44 -71.11 17.69 29.33
C GLU A 44 -71.31 18.89 28.39
N MET A 45 -70.57 19.99 28.59
CA MET A 45 -70.61 21.19 27.77
C MET A 45 -69.35 21.46 26.91
N GLU A 46 -68.23 20.81 27.16
CA GLU A 46 -66.99 21.06 26.38
C GLU A 46 -66.28 19.76 26.06
N PRO A 47 -65.89 19.53 24.78
CA PRO A 47 -65.07 18.38 24.42
C PRO A 47 -63.69 18.50 25.06
N GLY A 48 -63.19 17.43 25.69
CA GLY A 48 -61.84 17.40 26.25
C GLY A 48 -60.79 17.65 25.18
N MET A 49 -59.75 18.42 25.56
CA MET A 49 -58.62 18.71 24.68
C MET A 49 -57.49 17.70 24.92
N GLY A 50 -56.93 17.23 23.82
CA GLY A 50 -55.75 16.34 23.81
C GLY A 50 -56.06 14.99 23.18
N SER A 51 -55.14 14.56 22.36
CA SER A 51 -55.21 13.23 21.75
C SER A 51 -53.85 12.55 21.87
N TYR A 52 -53.87 11.23 22.03
CA TYR A 52 -52.71 10.40 21.92
C TYR A 52 -52.50 10.01 20.46
N MET A 53 -51.32 10.27 19.94
CA MET A 53 -50.96 9.94 18.56
C MET A 53 -49.96 8.77 18.55
N LEU A 54 -50.30 7.77 17.76
CA LEU A 54 -49.36 6.69 17.40
C LEU A 54 -49.22 6.74 15.88
N GLY A 55 -48.04 7.12 15.43
CA GLY A 55 -47.67 7.12 14.02
C GLY A 55 -46.71 5.97 13.70
N VAL A 56 -46.95 5.31 12.57
CA VAL A 56 -46.03 4.33 12.00
C VAL A 56 -45.74 4.74 10.58
N THR A 57 -44.47 5.11 10.33
CA THR A 57 -44.04 5.52 9.00
C THR A 57 -43.07 4.50 8.43
N GLN A 58 -43.37 3.91 7.27
CA GLN A 58 -42.52 3.01 6.54
C GLN A 58 -42.23 3.58 5.16
N MET A 59 -40.93 3.82 4.89
CA MET A 59 -40.49 4.20 3.56
C MET A 59 -40.38 2.94 2.68
N ILE A 60 -41.12 2.90 1.59
CA ILE A 60 -41.04 1.83 0.58
C ILE A 60 -40.10 2.32 -0.53
N PRO A 61 -38.86 1.79 -0.60
CA PRO A 61 -37.93 2.24 -1.62
C PRO A 61 -38.27 1.66 -2.99
N ASN A 62 -37.91 2.39 -4.05
CA ASN A 62 -38.07 1.90 -5.42
C ASN A 62 -37.10 0.72 -5.69
N ALA A 63 -37.65 -0.41 -6.14
CA ALA A 63 -36.88 -1.63 -6.43
C ALA A 63 -35.76 -1.40 -7.47
N SER A 64 -36.01 -0.57 -8.48
CA SER A 64 -34.99 -0.22 -9.49
C SER A 64 -33.81 0.52 -8.87
N LYS A 65 -34.07 1.42 -7.93
CA LYS A 65 -33.01 2.17 -7.20
C LYS A 65 -32.20 1.23 -6.31
N LEU A 66 -32.84 0.27 -5.64
CA LEU A 66 -32.15 -0.73 -4.82
C LEU A 66 -31.24 -1.63 -5.68
N ASN A 67 -31.73 -2.09 -6.83
CA ASN A 67 -30.96 -2.87 -7.76
C ASN A 67 -29.77 -2.09 -8.35
N ALA A 68 -29.96 -0.82 -8.68
CA ALA A 68 -28.89 0.04 -9.16
C ALA A 68 -27.80 0.25 -8.08
N ASN A 69 -28.21 0.44 -6.83
CA ASN A 69 -27.27 0.54 -5.69
C ASN A 69 -26.48 -0.74 -5.45
N GLU A 70 -27.15 -1.90 -5.50
CA GLU A 70 -26.47 -3.21 -5.39
C GLU A 70 -25.44 -3.38 -6.51
N ASN A 71 -25.82 -3.08 -7.75
CA ASN A 71 -24.92 -3.19 -8.91
C ASN A 71 -23.73 -2.21 -8.80
N LEU A 72 -23.97 -1.00 -8.29
CA LEU A 72 -22.90 -0.03 -8.02
C LEU A 72 -21.90 -0.60 -7.01
N MET A 73 -22.36 -1.15 -5.89
CA MET A 73 -21.47 -1.72 -4.86
C MET A 73 -20.70 -2.93 -5.38
N LYS A 74 -21.34 -3.79 -6.19
CA LYS A 74 -20.66 -4.91 -6.85
C LYS A 74 -19.59 -4.43 -7.86
N ALA A 75 -19.87 -3.38 -8.61
CA ALA A 75 -18.90 -2.79 -9.52
C ALA A 75 -17.72 -2.19 -8.75
N MET A 76 -17.95 -1.53 -7.61
CA MET A 76 -16.89 -1.02 -6.75
C MET A 76 -16.03 -2.16 -6.17
N SER A 77 -16.63 -3.27 -5.74
CA SER A 77 -15.90 -4.47 -5.31
C SER A 77 -15.00 -5.02 -6.42
N SER A 78 -15.49 -5.05 -7.67
CA SER A 78 -14.69 -5.46 -8.82
C SER A 78 -13.52 -4.52 -9.09
N VAL A 79 -13.70 -3.20 -8.96
CA VAL A 79 -12.63 -2.20 -9.08
C VAL A 79 -11.55 -2.44 -8.04
N GLU A 80 -11.92 -2.69 -6.77
CA GLU A 80 -10.95 -2.99 -5.72
C GLU A 80 -10.20 -4.31 -5.97
N SER A 81 -10.87 -5.31 -6.55
CA SER A 81 -10.22 -6.55 -6.97
C SER A 81 -9.15 -6.31 -8.03
N GLU A 82 -9.43 -5.46 -9.02
CA GLU A 82 -8.44 -5.10 -10.05
C GLU A 82 -7.32 -4.21 -9.49
N ASN A 83 -7.60 -3.31 -8.56
CA ASN A 83 -6.59 -2.54 -7.84
C ASN A 83 -5.62 -3.45 -7.07
N LYS A 84 -6.15 -4.52 -6.44
CA LYS A 84 -5.33 -5.55 -5.79
C LYS A 84 -4.40 -6.24 -6.79
N ASN A 85 -4.93 -6.67 -7.95
CA ASN A 85 -4.17 -7.32 -9.01
C ASN A 85 -3.07 -6.39 -9.57
N PHE A 86 -3.41 -5.13 -9.80
CA PHE A 86 -2.46 -4.11 -10.24
C PHE A 86 -1.30 -3.94 -9.22
N THR A 87 -1.63 -3.78 -7.94
CA THR A 87 -0.64 -3.65 -6.87
C THR A 87 0.24 -4.90 -6.76
N LEU A 88 -0.34 -6.09 -6.90
CA LEU A 88 0.41 -7.36 -6.90
C LEU A 88 1.39 -7.44 -8.08
N ASN A 89 0.98 -7.00 -9.26
CA ASN A 89 1.85 -6.94 -10.44
C ASN A 89 3.00 -5.94 -10.25
N GLN A 90 2.73 -4.78 -9.66
CA GLN A 90 3.77 -3.80 -9.32
C GLN A 90 4.79 -4.37 -8.31
N LEU A 91 4.32 -5.03 -7.25
CA LEU A 91 5.19 -5.66 -6.26
C LEU A 91 6.07 -6.75 -6.88
N ASN A 92 5.49 -7.58 -7.75
CA ASN A 92 6.23 -8.60 -8.47
C ASN A 92 7.30 -8.00 -9.40
N ALA A 93 6.97 -6.92 -10.11
CA ALA A 93 7.92 -6.22 -10.96
C ALA A 93 9.09 -5.63 -10.16
N LEU A 94 8.79 -4.95 -9.04
CA LEU A 94 9.81 -4.39 -8.14
C LEU A 94 10.70 -5.49 -7.54
N ALA A 95 10.11 -6.60 -7.08
CA ALA A 95 10.88 -7.72 -6.54
C ALA A 95 11.84 -8.31 -7.57
N LYS A 96 11.38 -8.51 -8.81
CA LYS A 96 12.24 -8.97 -9.92
C LYS A 96 13.36 -7.98 -10.21
N THR A 97 13.05 -6.69 -10.26
CA THR A 97 14.04 -5.64 -10.51
C THR A 97 15.13 -5.65 -9.46
N TYR A 98 14.79 -5.60 -8.17
CA TYR A 98 15.78 -5.63 -7.08
C TYR A 98 16.59 -6.93 -7.04
N TYR A 99 15.97 -8.06 -7.36
CA TYR A 99 16.65 -9.34 -7.41
C TYR A 99 17.69 -9.40 -8.53
N TYR A 100 17.34 -8.95 -9.74
CA TYR A 100 18.27 -8.93 -10.86
C TYR A 100 19.39 -7.90 -10.66
N GLU A 101 19.08 -6.72 -10.13
CA GLU A 101 20.08 -5.72 -9.76
C GLU A 101 21.07 -6.28 -8.75
N TRP A 102 20.59 -6.97 -7.71
CA TRP A 102 21.45 -7.63 -6.73
C TRP A 102 22.39 -8.65 -7.36
N ILE A 103 21.92 -9.48 -8.29
CA ILE A 103 22.75 -10.44 -9.02
C ILE A 103 23.80 -9.72 -9.88
N ILE A 104 23.39 -8.67 -10.60
CA ILE A 104 24.28 -7.90 -11.47
C ILE A 104 25.40 -7.24 -10.65
N ILE A 105 25.05 -6.63 -9.53
CA ILE A 105 26.02 -5.96 -8.66
C ILE A 105 27.02 -6.99 -8.10
N LYS A 106 26.58 -8.17 -7.67
CA LYS A 106 27.50 -9.26 -7.27
C LYS A 106 28.46 -9.69 -8.36
N LYS A 107 27.97 -9.79 -9.61
CA LYS A 107 28.84 -10.09 -10.75
C LYS A 107 29.85 -8.97 -11.01
N LYS A 108 29.44 -7.69 -10.88
CA LYS A 108 30.34 -6.53 -11.00
C LYS A 108 31.43 -6.55 -9.93
N ILE A 109 31.10 -6.90 -8.69
CA ILE A 109 32.08 -7.04 -7.60
C ILE A 109 33.12 -8.10 -7.97
N LYS A 110 32.67 -9.26 -8.45
CA LYS A 110 33.59 -10.32 -8.86
C LYS A 110 34.56 -9.85 -9.95
N ILE A 111 34.05 -9.22 -11.00
CA ILE A 111 34.89 -8.67 -12.08
C ILE A 111 35.85 -7.59 -11.55
N ALA A 112 35.40 -6.73 -10.63
CA ALA A 112 36.24 -5.71 -10.02
C ALA A 112 37.34 -6.33 -9.15
N GLN A 113 37.05 -7.41 -8.43
CA GLN A 113 38.05 -8.18 -7.65
C GLN A 113 39.07 -8.85 -8.56
N ASP A 114 38.64 -9.47 -9.65
CA ASP A 114 39.56 -10.07 -10.64
C ASP A 114 40.48 -9.00 -11.26
N ASN A 115 39.93 -7.83 -11.59
CA ASN A 115 40.70 -6.68 -12.09
C ASN A 115 41.67 -6.13 -11.02
N LEU A 116 41.26 -6.12 -9.75
CA LEU A 116 42.13 -5.71 -8.64
C LEU A 116 43.37 -6.59 -8.55
N GLN A 117 43.20 -7.92 -8.60
CA GLN A 117 44.30 -8.86 -8.58
C GLN A 117 45.27 -8.67 -9.77
N LEU A 118 44.70 -8.44 -10.97
CA LEU A 118 45.50 -8.17 -12.16
C LEU A 118 46.33 -6.88 -12.00
N LEU A 119 45.69 -5.82 -11.47
CA LEU A 119 46.33 -4.51 -11.26
C LEU A 119 47.42 -4.59 -10.19
N GLU A 120 47.20 -5.34 -9.13
CA GLU A 120 48.26 -5.64 -8.12
C GLU A 120 49.44 -6.34 -8.71
N TYR A 121 49.22 -7.37 -9.56
CA TYR A 121 50.28 -8.06 -10.28
C TYR A 121 51.05 -7.11 -11.20
N MET A 122 50.36 -6.24 -11.94
CA MET A 122 50.98 -5.23 -12.80
C MET A 122 51.86 -4.25 -12.00
N ILE A 123 51.38 -3.79 -10.84
CA ILE A 123 52.12 -2.87 -9.95
C ILE A 123 53.41 -3.55 -9.47
N LYS A 124 53.33 -4.80 -9.01
CA LYS A 124 54.53 -5.57 -8.61
C LYS A 124 55.53 -5.70 -9.75
N SER A 125 55.07 -6.00 -10.96
CA SER A 125 55.91 -6.08 -12.15
C SER A 125 56.56 -4.72 -12.47
N MET A 126 55.82 -3.60 -12.39
CA MET A 126 56.37 -2.26 -12.61
C MET A 126 57.39 -1.87 -11.54
N GLU A 127 57.19 -2.31 -10.29
CA GLU A 127 58.10 -2.04 -9.18
C GLU A 127 59.48 -2.71 -9.41
N ILE A 128 59.46 -4.00 -9.88
CA ILE A 128 60.71 -4.70 -10.24
C ILE A 128 61.38 -4.02 -11.45
N ARG A 129 60.65 -3.70 -12.51
CA ARG A 129 61.20 -3.09 -13.72
C ARG A 129 61.76 -1.68 -13.46
N TYR A 130 61.16 -0.94 -12.53
CA TYR A 130 61.66 0.35 -12.09
C TYR A 130 63.08 0.24 -11.44
N GLN A 131 63.27 -0.79 -10.62
CA GLN A 131 64.60 -1.04 -10.00
C GLN A 131 65.70 -1.26 -11.03
N TYR A 132 65.37 -1.75 -12.20
CA TYR A 132 66.28 -1.93 -13.31
C TYR A 132 66.28 -0.77 -14.35
N ASN A 133 65.72 0.36 -14.01
CA ASN A 133 65.57 1.53 -14.91
C ASN A 133 64.80 1.24 -16.22
N MET A 134 63.94 0.19 -16.23
CA MET A 134 63.15 -0.21 -17.41
C MET A 134 61.77 0.42 -17.47
N ASP A 135 61.34 1.12 -16.40
CA ASP A 135 60.01 1.76 -16.35
C ASP A 135 60.06 3.16 -15.73
N LYS A 136 59.06 3.99 -16.02
CA LYS A 136 58.99 5.36 -15.54
C LYS A 136 58.14 5.47 -14.28
N LEU A 137 58.62 6.20 -13.27
CA LEU A 137 57.94 6.44 -11.99
C LEU A 137 56.48 6.93 -12.11
N PRO A 138 56.12 7.84 -13.05
CA PRO A 138 54.74 8.27 -13.23
C PRO A 138 53.75 7.15 -13.55
N SER A 139 54.18 6.13 -14.34
CA SER A 139 53.33 4.96 -14.68
C SER A 139 52.97 4.14 -13.44
N TYR A 140 53.95 3.95 -12.53
CA TYR A 140 53.73 3.28 -11.26
C TYR A 140 52.68 3.98 -10.37
N TYR A 141 52.85 5.30 -10.19
CA TYR A 141 51.89 6.08 -9.38
C TYR A 141 50.50 6.14 -10.01
N LYS A 142 50.40 6.18 -11.34
CA LYS A 142 49.13 6.09 -12.05
C LYS A 142 48.43 4.75 -11.78
N ALA A 143 49.16 3.63 -11.83
CA ALA A 143 48.62 2.35 -11.51
C ALA A 143 48.15 2.23 -10.06
N LYS A 144 48.92 2.78 -9.09
CA LYS A 144 48.50 2.86 -7.68
C LYS A 144 47.25 3.72 -7.47
N SER A 145 47.10 4.82 -8.17
CA SER A 145 45.87 5.63 -8.13
C SER A 145 44.68 4.86 -8.67
N GLN A 146 44.85 4.11 -9.76
CA GLN A 146 43.80 3.25 -10.30
C GLN A 146 43.41 2.12 -9.32
N LEU A 147 44.37 1.53 -8.62
CA LEU A 147 44.11 0.54 -7.57
C LEU A 147 43.25 1.11 -6.47
N ALA A 148 43.58 2.29 -5.94
CA ALA A 148 42.79 2.94 -4.90
C ALA A 148 41.35 3.29 -5.37
N THR A 149 41.21 3.72 -6.62
CA THR A 149 39.89 3.98 -7.22
C THR A 149 39.07 2.70 -7.33
N LEU A 150 39.70 1.58 -7.76
CA LEU A 150 39.02 0.29 -7.88
C LEU A 150 38.61 -0.28 -6.51
N GLN A 151 39.46 -0.11 -5.49
CA GLN A 151 39.12 -0.48 -4.11
C GLN A 151 37.92 0.30 -3.58
N SER A 152 37.89 1.62 -3.79
CA SER A 152 36.74 2.46 -3.46
C SER A 152 35.46 2.01 -4.19
N MET A 153 35.57 1.66 -5.47
CA MET A 153 34.44 1.17 -6.25
C MET A 153 33.89 -0.15 -5.67
N ILE A 154 34.74 -1.07 -5.25
CA ILE A 154 34.33 -2.34 -4.63
C ILE A 154 33.51 -2.05 -3.36
N VAL A 155 33.99 -1.15 -2.48
CA VAL A 155 33.28 -0.79 -1.25
C VAL A 155 31.90 -0.19 -1.56
N MET A 156 31.80 0.68 -2.58
CA MET A 156 30.50 1.22 -3.01
C MET A 156 29.56 0.12 -3.51
N LEU A 157 30.06 -0.81 -4.32
CA LEU A 157 29.27 -1.94 -4.83
C LEU A 157 28.80 -2.87 -3.70
N GLU A 158 29.61 -3.11 -2.67
CA GLU A 158 29.24 -3.91 -1.49
C GLU A 158 28.12 -3.22 -0.69
N ASN A 159 28.18 -1.91 -0.58
CA ASN A 159 27.12 -1.12 0.02
C ASN A 159 25.80 -1.22 -0.80
N ASP A 160 25.91 -1.12 -2.13
CA ASP A 160 24.76 -1.29 -3.04
C ASP A 160 24.12 -2.67 -2.90
N VAL A 161 24.92 -3.74 -2.76
CA VAL A 161 24.41 -5.12 -2.49
C VAL A 161 23.58 -5.13 -1.20
N SER A 162 24.11 -4.52 -0.14
CA SER A 162 23.43 -4.45 1.15
C SER A 162 22.12 -3.68 1.06
N GLN A 163 22.10 -2.56 0.33
CA GLN A 163 20.91 -1.76 0.09
C GLN A 163 19.86 -2.54 -0.69
N ARG A 164 20.24 -3.24 -1.79
CA ARG A 164 19.28 -4.05 -2.57
C ARG A 164 18.73 -5.23 -1.76
N LYS A 165 19.55 -5.85 -0.93
CA LYS A 165 19.11 -6.89 0.00
C LYS A 165 18.08 -6.36 1.00
N TYR A 166 18.32 -5.18 1.56
CA TYR A 166 17.37 -4.53 2.46
C TYR A 166 16.03 -4.24 1.76
N MET A 167 16.06 -3.67 0.55
CA MET A 167 14.85 -3.41 -0.23
C MET A 167 14.05 -4.67 -0.52
N LEU A 168 14.71 -5.77 -0.87
CA LEU A 168 14.05 -7.08 -1.06
C LEU A 168 13.40 -7.59 0.22
N ASN A 169 14.10 -7.50 1.35
CA ASN A 169 13.56 -7.93 2.64
C ASN A 169 12.33 -7.09 3.04
N THR A 170 12.36 -5.79 2.79
CA THR A 170 11.21 -4.89 3.04
C THR A 170 10.00 -5.29 2.22
N LEU A 171 10.18 -5.61 0.92
CA LEU A 171 9.07 -6.09 0.07
C LEU A 171 8.49 -7.42 0.57
N MET A 172 9.32 -8.28 1.15
CA MET A 172 8.89 -9.56 1.71
C MET A 172 8.38 -9.46 3.15
N ALA A 173 8.32 -8.25 3.72
CA ALA A 173 8.01 -8.00 5.13
C ALA A 173 8.86 -8.86 6.09
N ARG A 174 10.14 -9.05 5.75
CA ARG A 174 11.15 -9.74 6.57
C ARG A 174 12.11 -8.69 7.16
N ASN A 175 12.31 -8.77 8.46
CA ASN A 175 13.36 -7.99 9.17
C ASN A 175 14.74 -8.57 8.91
#